data_617c1cd2a83f096c510ce1014749a614
#
_entry.id   617c1cd2a83f096c510ce1014749a614
#
_cell.length_a   1.000
_cell.length_b   1.000
_cell.length_c   1.000
_cell.angle_alpha   90.00
_cell.angle_beta   90.00
_cell.angle_gamma   90.00
#
_symmetry.space_group_name_H-M   'P 1'
#
loop_
_entity.id
_entity.type
_entity.pdbx_description
1 polymer ?
#
loop_
_entity_poly.entity_id
_entity_poly.type
_entity_poly.pdbx_seq_one_letter_code
_entity_poly.pdbx_strand_id
1 'polypeptide(L)'
;MANFGELVLILGDLHIPHRASAIPEKFKRMLVPNKMQHVICTGNLGSKEQYEDLRNLAPNVHVVAGDFEYTNTMLDGGGNPSSSATPTSFPETRVVQVGDFRIGVVHGHQVPVWGDHMALSMMRRKLGCDILVSGHTHKNEVVEHEGYYHINPGSITGAYSCLTDKVTPSFVLLAVQGSKVVCYVYELIDGEVDVSKTEFTKTIAGDGDVLLR
;
A
#
# COMPACT_ATOMS: atom_id res chain seq x y z
N MET A 1 -10.36 -19.38 -21.22
CA MET A 1 -10.98 -18.66 -20.10
C MET A 1 -10.56 -17.21 -20.20
N ALA A 2 -11.49 -16.28 -20.14
CA ALA A 2 -11.13 -14.86 -20.15
C ALA A 2 -10.30 -14.59 -18.87
N ASN A 3 -9.08 -14.12 -19.04
CA ASN A 3 -8.22 -13.72 -17.94
C ASN A 3 -8.74 -12.37 -17.43
N PHE A 4 -9.53 -12.38 -16.37
CA PHE A 4 -10.14 -11.17 -15.79
C PHE A 4 -9.14 -10.27 -15.06
N GLY A 5 -7.85 -10.60 -15.15
CA GLY A 5 -6.80 -9.87 -14.43
C GLY A 5 -6.78 -10.17 -12.93
N GLU A 6 -5.83 -9.56 -12.24
CA GLU A 6 -5.65 -9.67 -10.80
C GLU A 6 -6.02 -8.33 -10.13
N LEU A 7 -6.83 -8.39 -9.07
CA LEU A 7 -7.16 -7.23 -8.26
C LEU A 7 -6.21 -7.15 -7.06
N VAL A 8 -5.59 -5.99 -6.89
CA VAL A 8 -4.66 -5.69 -5.80
C VAL A 8 -5.20 -4.53 -5.00
N LEU A 9 -5.55 -4.76 -3.75
CA LEU A 9 -5.86 -3.71 -2.80
C LEU A 9 -4.57 -3.16 -2.22
N ILE A 10 -4.39 -1.84 -2.26
CA ILE A 10 -3.26 -1.14 -1.65
C ILE A 10 -3.81 -0.18 -0.59
N LEU A 11 -3.33 -0.33 0.63
CA LEU A 11 -3.74 0.48 1.78
C LEU A 11 -2.57 0.63 2.77
N GLY A 12 -2.73 1.49 3.78
CA GLY A 12 -1.76 1.63 4.85
C GLY A 12 -2.17 2.67 5.88
N ASP A 13 -1.25 2.95 6.78
CA ASP A 13 -1.38 4.01 7.80
C ASP A 13 -2.72 3.97 8.54
N LEU A 14 -3.11 2.74 9.01
CA LEU A 14 -4.37 2.50 9.71
C LEU A 14 -4.36 3.16 11.09
N HIS A 15 -3.27 2.95 11.83
CA HIS A 15 -3.08 3.45 13.19
C HIS A 15 -4.26 3.15 14.15
N ILE A 16 -4.88 1.98 14.01
CA ILE A 16 -5.98 1.54 14.88
C ILE A 16 -5.40 0.79 16.08
N PRO A 17 -5.77 1.11 17.30
CA PRO A 17 -6.76 2.12 17.72
C PRO A 17 -6.17 3.51 18.02
N HIS A 18 -4.89 3.74 17.82
CA HIS A 18 -4.13 4.86 18.41
C HIS A 18 -4.47 6.24 17.84
N ARG A 19 -4.67 6.35 16.50
CA ARG A 19 -5.00 7.62 15.83
C ARG A 19 -6.36 7.59 15.13
N ALA A 20 -6.95 6.39 15.00
CA ALA A 20 -8.29 6.19 14.45
C ALA A 20 -8.96 5.02 15.15
N SER A 21 -10.26 5.06 15.32
CA SER A 21 -11.02 3.99 15.98
C SER A 21 -11.32 2.82 15.05
N ALA A 22 -11.51 3.07 13.77
CA ALA A 22 -11.85 2.06 12.77
C ALA A 22 -11.68 2.59 11.34
N ILE A 23 -11.66 1.69 10.37
CA ILE A 23 -11.83 2.03 8.95
C ILE A 23 -13.24 2.59 8.74
N PRO A 24 -13.44 3.65 7.93
CA PRO A 24 -14.76 4.21 7.65
C PRO A 24 -15.75 3.16 7.13
N GLU A 25 -16.98 3.19 7.62
CA GLU A 25 -18.00 2.18 7.28
C GLU A 25 -18.29 2.07 5.78
N LYS A 26 -18.22 3.19 5.04
CA LYS A 26 -18.36 3.17 3.57
C LYS A 26 -17.25 2.35 2.91
N PHE A 27 -16.02 2.45 3.39
CA PHE A 27 -14.90 1.66 2.89
C PHE A 27 -15.02 0.18 3.30
N LYS A 28 -15.38 -0.12 4.55
CA LYS A 28 -15.60 -1.51 5.00
C LYS A 28 -16.58 -2.28 4.11
N ARG A 29 -17.67 -1.62 3.69
CA ARG A 29 -18.67 -2.23 2.79
C ARG A 29 -18.12 -2.53 1.40
N MET A 30 -17.06 -1.83 0.97
CA MET A 30 -16.41 -2.05 -0.33
C MET A 30 -15.33 -3.14 -0.25
N LEU A 31 -14.74 -3.33 0.92
CA LEU A 31 -13.69 -4.33 1.17
C LEU A 31 -14.32 -5.72 1.37
N VAL A 32 -14.78 -6.30 0.27
CA VAL A 32 -15.46 -7.61 0.29
C VAL A 32 -14.43 -8.74 0.22
N PRO A 33 -14.47 -9.71 1.15
CA PRO A 33 -13.59 -10.88 1.13
C PRO A 33 -13.64 -11.67 -0.19
N ASN A 34 -12.50 -12.24 -0.58
CA ASN A 34 -12.32 -13.09 -1.76
C ASN A 34 -12.61 -12.41 -3.12
N LYS A 35 -12.66 -11.07 -3.16
CA LYS A 35 -12.73 -10.31 -4.43
C LYS A 35 -11.36 -9.94 -4.95
N MET A 36 -10.39 -9.78 -4.07
CA MET A 36 -9.01 -9.39 -4.39
C MET A 36 -8.09 -10.60 -4.30
N GLN A 37 -7.10 -10.68 -5.17
CA GLN A 37 -6.06 -11.70 -5.13
C GLN A 37 -4.92 -11.31 -4.19
N HIS A 38 -4.65 -10.01 -4.09
CA HIS A 38 -3.58 -9.47 -3.27
C HIS A 38 -4.06 -8.30 -2.41
N VAL A 39 -3.53 -8.22 -1.19
CA VAL A 39 -3.53 -7.03 -0.35
C VAL A 39 -2.09 -6.61 -0.13
N ILE A 40 -1.78 -5.36 -0.43
CA ILE A 40 -0.49 -4.71 -0.15
C ILE A 40 -0.73 -3.64 0.91
N CYS A 41 -0.04 -3.75 2.04
CA CYS A 41 -0.13 -2.79 3.12
C CYS A 41 1.22 -2.12 3.37
N THR A 42 1.22 -0.80 3.36
CA THR A 42 2.43 0.01 3.58
C THR A 42 2.86 0.08 5.05
N GLY A 43 2.14 -0.57 5.98
CA GLY A 43 2.47 -0.61 7.41
C GLY A 43 1.60 0.31 8.27
N ASN A 44 2.03 0.50 9.51
CA ASN A 44 1.32 1.26 10.53
C ASN A 44 -0.10 0.73 10.79
N LEU A 45 -0.22 -0.59 10.99
CA LEU A 45 -1.48 -1.26 11.29
C LEU A 45 -2.05 -0.82 12.65
N GLY A 46 -1.22 -0.88 13.68
CA GLY A 46 -1.55 -0.53 15.04
C GLY A 46 -1.97 -1.70 15.93
N SER A 47 -2.53 -2.78 15.40
CA SER A 47 -2.88 -3.97 16.18
C SER A 47 -2.84 -5.26 15.36
N LYS A 48 -2.76 -6.38 16.06
CA LYS A 48 -2.81 -7.73 15.47
C LYS A 48 -4.15 -8.00 14.77
N GLU A 49 -5.24 -7.51 15.34
CA GLU A 49 -6.59 -7.67 14.77
C GLU A 49 -6.67 -7.11 13.35
N GLN A 50 -6.05 -5.95 13.11
CA GLN A 50 -6.02 -5.35 11.78
C GLN A 50 -5.28 -6.24 10.77
N TYR A 51 -4.23 -6.93 11.19
CA TYR A 51 -3.55 -7.88 10.32
C TYR A 51 -4.43 -9.09 9.97
N GLU A 52 -5.15 -9.64 10.96
CA GLU A 52 -6.08 -10.74 10.72
C GLU A 52 -7.25 -10.31 9.82
N ASP A 53 -7.74 -9.09 9.98
CA ASP A 53 -8.77 -8.54 9.08
C ASP A 53 -8.27 -8.47 7.63
N LEU A 54 -7.02 -8.03 7.40
CA LEU A 54 -6.43 -8.03 6.05
C LEU A 54 -6.30 -9.45 5.48
N ARG A 55 -5.93 -10.43 6.31
CA ARG A 55 -5.84 -11.83 5.89
C ARG A 55 -7.17 -12.43 5.45
N ASN A 56 -8.28 -11.93 5.99
CA ASN A 56 -9.61 -12.35 5.61
C ASN A 56 -10.05 -11.78 4.25
N LEU A 57 -9.41 -10.70 3.76
CA LEU A 57 -9.77 -10.05 2.50
C LEU A 57 -9.24 -10.78 1.26
N ALA A 58 -8.01 -11.31 1.32
CA ALA A 58 -7.37 -11.92 0.16
C ALA A 58 -6.42 -13.06 0.56
N PRO A 59 -6.18 -14.02 -0.36
CA PRO A 59 -5.27 -15.15 -0.09
C PRO A 59 -3.80 -14.71 0.05
N ASN A 60 -3.40 -13.61 -0.61
CA ASN A 60 -2.03 -13.10 -0.59
C ASN A 60 -1.99 -11.74 0.09
N VAL A 61 -1.43 -11.68 1.30
CA VAL A 61 -1.28 -10.44 2.06
C VAL A 61 0.20 -10.11 2.23
N HIS A 62 0.56 -8.90 1.83
CA HIS A 62 1.91 -8.38 1.82
C HIS A 62 1.97 -7.11 2.66
N VAL A 63 2.59 -7.19 3.83
CA VAL A 63 2.76 -6.05 4.73
C VAL A 63 4.24 -5.73 4.84
N VAL A 64 4.58 -4.44 4.90
CA VAL A 64 5.90 -3.94 5.30
C VAL A 64 5.81 -3.22 6.62
N ALA A 65 6.92 -3.14 7.35
CA ALA A 65 6.97 -2.48 8.64
C ALA A 65 6.92 -0.96 8.49
N GLY A 66 5.99 -0.32 9.19
CA GLY A 66 5.98 1.11 9.41
C GLY A 66 6.82 1.53 10.62
N ASP A 67 7.03 2.82 10.79
CA ASP A 67 7.76 3.38 11.94
C ASP A 67 7.03 3.14 13.27
N PHE A 68 5.71 3.03 13.23
CA PHE A 68 4.90 2.79 14.41
C PHE A 68 4.93 1.32 14.89
N GLU A 69 5.12 0.33 14.00
CA GLU A 69 5.30 -1.06 14.40
C GLU A 69 6.60 -1.27 15.17
N TYR A 70 7.68 -0.58 14.82
CA TYR A 70 8.95 -0.67 15.55
C TYR A 70 8.84 -0.19 17.00
N THR A 71 8.09 0.88 17.24
CA THR A 71 7.91 1.43 18.59
C THR A 71 7.08 0.52 19.49
N ASN A 72 6.09 -0.18 18.96
CA ASN A 72 5.26 -1.09 19.74
C ASN A 72 5.99 -2.39 20.14
N THR A 73 6.83 -2.95 19.28
CA THR A 73 7.65 -4.13 19.65
C THR A 73 8.69 -3.82 20.71
N MET A 74 9.11 -2.56 20.84
CA MET A 74 10.03 -2.12 21.89
C MET A 74 9.33 -1.82 23.23
N LEU A 75 8.04 -1.51 23.22
CA LEU A 75 7.27 -1.19 24.44
C LEU A 75 6.66 -2.43 25.12
N ASP A 76 6.42 -3.50 24.38
CA ASP A 76 5.94 -4.78 24.94
C ASP A 76 7.07 -5.61 25.60
N GLY A 77 7.90 -4.95 26.40
CA GLY A 77 8.98 -5.48 27.22
C GLY A 77 9.01 -6.99 27.41
N GLY A 78 9.62 -7.70 26.45
CA GLY A 78 10.11 -9.06 26.69
C GLY A 78 9.06 -10.15 26.96
N GLY A 79 7.91 -10.09 26.35
CA GLY A 79 6.90 -11.16 26.42
C GLY A 79 7.32 -12.36 25.57
N ASN A 80 7.43 -13.52 26.22
CA ASN A 80 7.69 -14.84 25.66
C ASN A 80 6.95 -15.03 24.31
N PRO A 81 7.58 -15.58 23.25
CA PRO A 81 6.91 -15.90 21.99
C PRO A 81 5.94 -17.07 22.22
N SER A 82 4.75 -16.77 22.72
CA SER A 82 3.68 -17.76 22.77
C SER A 82 3.13 -17.94 21.36
N SER A 83 3.17 -19.16 20.92
CA SER A 83 2.72 -19.82 19.70
C SER A 83 1.42 -19.29 19.08
N SER A 84 1.43 -18.12 18.49
CA SER A 84 0.40 -17.67 17.56
C SER A 84 1.05 -17.19 16.28
N ALA A 85 0.59 -17.73 15.14
CA ALA A 85 1.17 -17.61 13.80
C ALA A 85 1.13 -16.20 13.17
N THR A 86 1.27 -15.14 13.95
CA THR A 86 1.47 -13.79 13.45
C THR A 86 2.96 -13.47 13.39
N PRO A 87 3.47 -12.91 12.30
CA PRO A 87 4.85 -12.47 12.25
C PRO A 87 5.13 -11.50 13.39
N THR A 88 6.17 -11.73 14.17
CA THR A 88 6.64 -10.81 15.21
C THR A 88 7.27 -9.56 14.63
N SER A 89 7.57 -9.55 13.32
CA SER A 89 8.05 -8.38 12.59
C SER A 89 7.72 -8.50 11.10
N PHE A 90 7.35 -7.40 10.48
CA PHE A 90 7.23 -7.28 9.03
C PHE A 90 8.58 -6.86 8.42
N PRO A 91 8.86 -7.21 7.14
CA PRO A 91 10.06 -6.73 6.45
C PRO A 91 9.97 -5.22 6.19
N GLU A 92 11.13 -4.54 6.13
CA GLU A 92 11.19 -3.11 5.80
C GLU A 92 10.78 -2.80 4.36
N THR A 93 11.05 -3.74 3.45
CA THR A 93 10.73 -3.63 2.02
C THR A 93 10.27 -4.97 1.48
N ARG A 94 9.44 -4.93 0.46
CA ARG A 94 8.98 -6.13 -0.24
C ARG A 94 8.85 -5.88 -1.73
N VAL A 95 9.06 -6.91 -2.55
CA VAL A 95 8.74 -6.88 -3.97
C VAL A 95 7.74 -8.00 -4.24
N VAL A 96 6.62 -7.65 -4.85
CA VAL A 96 5.53 -8.55 -5.18
C VAL A 96 5.39 -8.61 -6.70
N GLN A 97 5.34 -9.82 -7.25
CA GLN A 97 5.04 -10.01 -8.67
C GLN A 97 3.52 -10.13 -8.84
N VAL A 98 2.94 -9.29 -9.69
CA VAL A 98 1.52 -9.36 -10.07
C VAL A 98 1.42 -9.18 -11.58
N GLY A 99 0.95 -10.19 -12.28
CA GLY A 99 1.04 -10.23 -13.74
C GLY A 99 2.47 -9.95 -14.22
N ASP A 100 2.64 -9.03 -15.14
CA ASP A 100 3.96 -8.63 -15.67
C ASP A 100 4.66 -7.57 -14.82
N PHE A 101 4.05 -7.11 -13.73
CA PHE A 101 4.57 -6.01 -12.91
C PHE A 101 5.26 -6.49 -11.65
N ARG A 102 6.41 -5.89 -11.39
CA ARG A 102 7.10 -5.95 -10.10
C ARG A 102 6.70 -4.74 -9.27
N ILE A 103 5.97 -4.97 -8.20
CA ILE A 103 5.49 -3.92 -7.29
C ILE A 103 6.39 -3.91 -6.06
N GLY A 104 7.22 -2.87 -5.93
CA GLY A 104 8.02 -2.62 -4.74
C GLY A 104 7.18 -1.94 -3.67
N VAL A 105 7.35 -2.36 -2.42
CA VAL A 105 6.61 -1.82 -1.27
C VAL A 105 7.59 -1.38 -0.20
N VAL A 106 7.40 -0.19 0.31
CA VAL A 106 8.16 0.41 1.40
C VAL A 106 7.21 1.28 2.22
N HIS A 107 7.44 1.39 3.54
CA HIS A 107 6.58 2.31 4.30
C HIS A 107 6.81 3.78 3.88
N GLY A 108 8.06 4.21 3.76
CA GLY A 108 8.42 5.57 3.34
C GLY A 108 9.20 6.36 4.39
N HIS A 109 9.07 6.04 5.69
CA HIS A 109 9.82 6.72 6.75
C HIS A 109 11.34 6.60 6.60
N GLN A 110 11.82 5.48 6.00
CA GLN A 110 13.23 5.22 5.77
C GLN A 110 13.79 5.92 4.52
N VAL A 111 12.96 6.63 3.76
CA VAL A 111 13.36 7.40 2.58
C VAL A 111 13.31 8.90 2.88
N PRO A 112 14.43 9.54 3.28
CA PRO A 112 14.47 10.99 3.42
C PRO A 112 14.56 11.61 2.00
N VAL A 113 13.99 12.68 1.76
CA VAL A 113 12.94 13.54 2.18
C VAL A 113 11.59 12.87 1.93
N TRP A 114 10.69 12.83 2.92
CA TRP A 114 9.44 12.08 2.82
C TRP A 114 8.53 12.60 1.71
N GLY A 115 8.08 11.68 0.83
CA GLY A 115 7.27 12.02 -0.34
C GLY A 115 8.04 12.61 -1.52
N ASP A 116 9.36 12.76 -1.44
CA ASP A 116 10.17 13.25 -2.56
C ASP A 116 10.33 12.16 -3.63
N HIS A 117 9.90 12.46 -4.86
CA HIS A 117 9.89 11.49 -5.95
C HIS A 117 11.29 11.12 -6.46
N MET A 118 12.29 12.00 -6.31
CA MET A 118 13.68 11.67 -6.63
C MET A 118 14.23 10.63 -5.66
N ALA A 119 14.01 10.82 -4.36
CA ALA A 119 14.41 9.87 -3.33
C ALA A 119 13.67 8.52 -3.49
N LEU A 120 12.36 8.57 -3.77
CA LEU A 120 11.55 7.38 -4.07
C LEU A 120 12.04 6.66 -5.33
N SER A 121 12.48 7.37 -6.38
CA SER A 121 13.06 6.76 -7.58
C SER A 121 14.36 6.03 -7.29
N MET A 122 15.18 6.49 -6.35
CA MET A 122 16.38 5.77 -5.90
C MET A 122 15.98 4.44 -5.23
N MET A 123 14.94 4.47 -4.38
CA MET A 123 14.41 3.26 -3.74
C MET A 123 13.82 2.30 -4.78
N ARG A 124 13.06 2.80 -5.75
CA ARG A 124 12.51 2.02 -6.86
C ARG A 124 13.63 1.29 -7.63
N ARG A 125 14.70 2.00 -7.99
CA ARG A 125 15.87 1.42 -8.67
C ARG A 125 16.55 0.35 -7.82
N LYS A 126 16.72 0.61 -6.52
CA LYS A 126 17.27 -0.38 -5.56
C LYS A 126 16.46 -1.66 -5.51
N LEU A 127 15.13 -1.56 -5.52
CA LEU A 127 14.22 -2.72 -5.50
C LEU A 127 14.04 -3.36 -6.88
N GLY A 128 14.42 -2.68 -7.94
CA GLY A 128 14.25 -3.14 -9.33
C GLY A 128 12.78 -3.35 -9.68
N CYS A 129 11.89 -2.46 -9.24
CA CYS A 129 10.45 -2.59 -9.44
C CYS A 129 9.92 -1.62 -10.48
N ASP A 130 8.76 -1.97 -11.08
CA ASP A 130 8.07 -1.18 -12.09
C ASP A 130 7.16 -0.14 -11.45
N ILE A 131 6.53 -0.50 -10.33
CA ILE A 131 5.68 0.36 -9.52
C ILE A 131 6.25 0.38 -8.12
N LEU A 132 6.43 1.57 -7.54
CA LEU A 132 6.78 1.72 -6.13
C LEU A 132 5.56 2.17 -5.33
N VAL A 133 5.24 1.42 -4.29
CA VAL A 133 4.20 1.77 -3.31
C VAL A 133 4.88 2.26 -2.04
N SER A 134 4.50 3.44 -1.58
CA SER A 134 4.98 4.03 -0.31
C SER A 134 3.82 4.65 0.47
N GLY A 135 3.95 4.77 1.79
CA GLY A 135 3.00 5.40 2.71
C GLY A 135 3.64 6.55 3.49
N HIS A 136 3.42 6.58 4.81
CA HIS A 136 4.01 7.48 5.82
C HIS A 136 3.51 8.93 5.79
N THR A 137 3.32 9.51 4.63
CA THR A 137 2.85 10.91 4.52
C THR A 137 1.37 11.07 4.80
N HIS A 138 0.59 9.99 4.78
CA HIS A 138 -0.88 9.95 4.86
C HIS A 138 -1.59 10.73 3.74
N LYS A 139 -0.86 11.13 2.70
CA LYS A 139 -1.39 11.80 1.52
C LYS A 139 -1.45 10.80 0.38
N ASN A 140 -2.65 10.56 -0.17
CA ASN A 140 -2.76 9.72 -1.36
C ASN A 140 -2.18 10.43 -2.59
N GLU A 141 -1.47 9.70 -3.39
CA GLU A 141 -0.83 10.23 -4.58
C GLU A 141 -0.52 9.13 -5.59
N VAL A 142 -0.80 9.38 -6.85
CA VAL A 142 -0.39 8.53 -7.98
C VAL A 142 0.36 9.40 -8.98
N VAL A 143 1.66 9.20 -9.10
CA VAL A 143 2.53 10.06 -9.91
C VAL A 143 3.36 9.22 -10.85
N GLU A 144 3.39 9.62 -12.12
CA GLU A 144 4.40 9.16 -13.07
C GLU A 144 5.68 9.98 -12.89
N HIS A 145 6.78 9.30 -12.63
CA HIS A 145 8.09 9.91 -12.48
C HIS A 145 9.16 9.08 -13.18
N GLU A 146 9.91 9.68 -14.10
CA GLU A 146 10.94 9.00 -14.91
C GLU A 146 10.40 7.77 -15.68
N GLY A 147 9.14 7.81 -16.14
CA GLY A 147 8.51 6.70 -16.84
C GLY A 147 8.10 5.51 -15.96
N TYR A 148 8.04 5.69 -14.63
CA TYR A 148 7.60 4.71 -13.66
C TYR A 148 6.52 5.31 -12.74
N TYR A 149 5.78 4.46 -12.03
CA TYR A 149 4.70 4.93 -11.16
C TYR A 149 5.07 4.81 -9.68
N HIS A 150 4.86 5.93 -8.97
CA HIS A 150 4.86 5.98 -7.52
C HIS A 150 3.41 6.08 -7.05
N ILE A 151 3.01 5.19 -6.15
CA ILE A 151 1.67 5.12 -5.58
C ILE A 151 1.77 5.25 -4.08
N ASN A 152 1.10 6.24 -3.53
CA ASN A 152 0.87 6.35 -2.09
C ASN A 152 -0.63 6.19 -1.85
N PRO A 153 -1.09 5.19 -1.09
CA PRO A 153 -2.52 4.99 -0.85
C PRO A 153 -3.10 6.01 0.13
N GLY A 154 -2.26 6.83 0.79
CA GLY A 154 -2.67 7.64 1.92
C GLY A 154 -2.96 6.80 3.16
N SER A 155 -3.80 7.34 4.06
CA SER A 155 -4.29 6.61 5.22
C SER A 155 -5.73 6.14 4.98
N ILE A 156 -5.98 4.83 5.08
CA ILE A 156 -7.33 4.30 4.86
C ILE A 156 -8.34 4.75 5.93
N THR A 157 -7.86 5.09 7.11
CA THR A 157 -8.66 5.57 8.23
C THR A 157 -8.80 7.10 8.26
N GLY A 158 -7.94 7.81 7.52
CA GLY A 158 -7.77 9.25 7.66
C GLY A 158 -7.05 9.64 8.95
N ALA A 159 -6.19 8.75 9.46
CA ALA A 159 -5.39 9.01 10.66
C ALA A 159 -4.55 10.26 10.47
N TYR A 160 -4.50 11.13 11.49
CA TYR A 160 -3.74 12.37 11.41
C TYR A 160 -2.23 12.13 11.22
N SER A 161 -1.59 13.07 10.53
CA SER A 161 -0.14 13.12 10.32
C SER A 161 0.36 14.53 10.57
N CYS A 162 1.58 14.66 11.09
CA CYS A 162 2.23 15.97 11.18
C CYS A 162 2.77 16.47 9.82
N LEU A 163 2.75 15.61 8.80
CA LEU A 163 3.23 15.91 7.45
C LEU A 163 2.13 16.40 6.51
N THR A 164 0.87 16.21 6.88
CA THR A 164 -0.30 16.51 6.05
C THR A 164 -1.36 17.20 6.89
N ASP A 165 -1.69 18.46 6.56
CA ASP A 165 -2.62 19.28 7.36
C ASP A 165 -4.01 18.68 7.44
N LYS A 166 -4.54 18.22 6.31
CA LYS A 166 -5.86 17.57 6.22
C LYS A 166 -5.71 16.20 5.55
N VAL A 167 -5.85 15.15 6.33
CA VAL A 167 -5.81 13.78 5.81
C VAL A 167 -7.20 13.37 5.35
N THR A 168 -7.34 13.00 4.08
CA THR A 168 -8.55 12.41 3.52
C THR A 168 -8.41 10.89 3.59
N PRO A 169 -9.37 10.15 4.19
CA PRO A 169 -9.35 8.70 4.15
C PRO A 169 -9.29 8.20 2.71
N SER A 170 -8.36 7.29 2.41
CA SER A 170 -8.14 6.83 1.04
C SER A 170 -7.53 5.44 0.97
N PHE A 171 -7.76 4.76 -0.14
CA PHE A 171 -7.07 3.53 -0.53
C PHE A 171 -7.02 3.42 -2.05
N VAL A 172 -6.22 2.48 -2.55
CA VAL A 172 -6.04 2.26 -4.00
C VAL A 172 -6.41 0.82 -4.35
N LEU A 173 -7.05 0.65 -5.51
CA LEU A 173 -7.29 -0.66 -6.11
C LEU A 173 -6.62 -0.69 -7.48
N LEU A 174 -5.75 -1.67 -7.71
CA LEU A 174 -5.20 -1.94 -9.04
C LEU A 174 -5.92 -3.12 -9.67
N ALA A 175 -6.32 -2.97 -10.93
CA ALA A 175 -6.72 -4.07 -11.79
C ALA A 175 -5.58 -4.34 -12.79
N VAL A 176 -4.87 -5.45 -12.60
CA VAL A 176 -3.71 -5.83 -13.41
C VAL A 176 -4.11 -6.88 -14.43
N GLN A 177 -3.89 -6.59 -15.71
CA GLN A 177 -4.19 -7.50 -16.81
C GLN A 177 -3.01 -7.55 -17.79
N GLY A 178 -2.15 -8.56 -17.65
CA GLY A 178 -0.92 -8.67 -18.43
C GLY A 178 -0.04 -7.44 -18.21
N SER A 179 0.27 -6.71 -19.28
CA SER A 179 1.08 -5.49 -19.26
C SER A 179 0.30 -4.19 -18.98
N LYS A 180 -1.01 -4.28 -18.66
CA LYS A 180 -1.86 -3.12 -18.36
C LYS A 180 -2.27 -3.10 -16.89
N VAL A 181 -2.30 -1.90 -16.32
CA VAL A 181 -2.84 -1.64 -14.98
C VAL A 181 -3.86 -0.51 -15.06
N VAL A 182 -4.99 -0.72 -14.43
CA VAL A 182 -5.94 0.35 -14.13
C VAL A 182 -5.87 0.59 -12.63
N CYS A 183 -5.55 1.82 -12.26
CA CYS A 183 -5.41 2.29 -10.89
C CYS A 183 -6.64 3.11 -10.52
N TYR A 184 -7.36 2.70 -9.50
CA TYR A 184 -8.48 3.43 -8.92
C TYR A 184 -8.08 3.95 -7.54
N VAL A 185 -8.15 5.26 -7.34
CA VAL A 185 -7.97 5.88 -6.02
C VAL A 185 -9.34 6.19 -5.45
N TYR A 186 -9.60 5.67 -4.28
CA TYR A 186 -10.84 5.90 -3.53
C TYR A 186 -10.56 6.88 -2.40
N GLU A 187 -11.33 7.96 -2.34
CA GLU A 187 -11.24 8.99 -1.32
C GLU A 187 -12.59 9.19 -0.64
N LEU A 188 -12.60 9.42 0.66
CA LEU A 188 -13.81 9.76 1.40
C LEU A 188 -13.85 11.26 1.65
N ILE A 189 -14.53 12.00 0.78
CA ILE A 189 -14.64 13.45 0.81
C ILE A 189 -16.05 13.84 1.26
N ASP A 190 -16.15 14.65 2.32
CA ASP A 190 -17.43 15.11 2.88
C ASP A 190 -18.46 13.99 3.11
N GLY A 191 -17.95 12.80 3.49
CA GLY A 191 -18.77 11.63 3.76
C GLY A 191 -19.19 10.84 2.52
N GLU A 192 -18.84 11.25 1.31
CA GLU A 192 -19.08 10.52 0.07
C GLU A 192 -17.78 9.92 -0.49
N VAL A 193 -17.90 8.77 -1.17
CA VAL A 193 -16.76 8.14 -1.82
C VAL A 193 -16.59 8.71 -3.21
N ASP A 194 -15.47 9.38 -3.42
CA ASP A 194 -15.01 9.80 -4.75
C ASP A 194 -14.01 8.80 -5.30
N VAL A 195 -14.01 8.58 -6.63
CA VAL A 195 -13.14 7.61 -7.28
C VAL A 195 -12.49 8.23 -8.50
N SER A 196 -11.19 8.37 -8.46
CA SER A 196 -10.40 8.75 -9.63
C SER A 196 -9.76 7.53 -10.29
N LYS A 197 -9.48 7.63 -11.58
CA LYS A 197 -8.96 6.54 -12.41
C LYS A 197 -7.75 6.99 -13.21
N THR A 198 -6.68 6.18 -13.18
CA THR A 198 -5.49 6.32 -14.03
C THR A 198 -5.17 4.98 -14.66
N GLU A 199 -4.76 4.99 -15.93
CA GLU A 199 -4.34 3.78 -16.64
C GLU A 199 -2.88 3.89 -17.05
N PHE A 200 -2.14 2.80 -16.95
CA PHE A 200 -0.78 2.73 -17.45
C PHE A 200 -0.46 1.35 -18.02
N THR A 201 0.47 1.34 -18.95
CA THR A 201 0.87 0.13 -19.67
C THR A 201 2.39 -0.01 -19.60
N LYS A 202 2.86 -1.21 -19.27
CA LYS A 202 4.27 -1.56 -19.33
C LYS A 202 4.63 -1.83 -20.80
N THR A 203 5.46 -0.97 -21.39
CA THR A 203 6.02 -1.21 -22.70
C THR A 203 7.34 -1.95 -22.53
N ILE A 204 7.42 -3.16 -23.05
CA ILE A 204 8.68 -3.89 -23.14
C ILE A 204 9.39 -3.33 -24.37
N ALA A 205 10.31 -2.39 -24.18
CA ALA A 205 11.22 -1.99 -25.26
C ALA A 205 12.15 -3.17 -25.55
N GLY A 206 12.26 -3.57 -26.81
CA GLY A 206 13.20 -4.59 -27.23
C GLY A 206 14.61 -4.19 -26.82
N ASP A 207 15.32 -5.09 -26.14
CA ASP A 207 16.70 -4.98 -25.65
C ASP A 207 17.03 -3.73 -24.81
N GLY A 208 16.67 -3.74 -23.55
CA GLY A 208 17.40 -3.03 -22.50
C GLY A 208 16.61 -2.07 -21.59
N ASP A 209 15.59 -1.35 -22.08
CA ASP A 209 14.87 -0.39 -21.25
C ASP A 209 13.35 -0.65 -21.24
N VAL A 210 12.81 -0.87 -20.04
CA VAL A 210 11.38 -0.97 -19.79
C VAL A 210 10.87 0.42 -19.41
N LEU A 211 10.05 1.02 -20.27
CA LEU A 211 9.35 2.27 -19.97
C LEU A 211 7.87 1.98 -19.71
N LEU A 212 7.31 2.55 -18.65
CA LEU A 212 5.88 2.60 -18.41
C LEU A 212 5.29 3.84 -19.08
N ARG A 213 4.16 3.69 -19.77
CA ARG A 213 3.39 4.78 -20.38
C ARG A 213 1.92 4.67 -20.02
#